data_b5ae5c3b2d2eaa78500652f691c6e249
#
_entry.id   b5ae5c3b2d2eaa78500652f691c6e249
#
_cell.length_a   1.000
_cell.length_b   1.000
_cell.length_c   1.000
_cell.angle_alpha   90.00
_cell.angle_beta   90.00
_cell.angle_gamma   90.00
#
_symmetry.space_group_name_H-M   'P 1'
#
loop_
_entity.id
_entity.type
_entity.pdbx_description
1 polymer ?
#
loop_
_entity_poly.entity_id
_entity_poly.type
_entity_poly.pdbx_seq_one_letter_code
_entity_poly.pdbx_strand_id
1 'polypeptide(L)'
;MNIGLDVDGVLVDIRTFQLREGKRYFQKKYGISIKNPDMFEVQDVFECTKKQRESFWIKYIWKYCLKEPMTEDAAEGVNSLREEGHRIVIITSRVHTTETGITGKLFRWMLRHWLKKNHMTYDDIIFCEEKGSGVDKLRVCKENNIDVMVDDSSENLYEVCKNNKVICYTAAWNLECHDLDECRVNSFKELYERVKELK
;
A
#
# COMPACT_ATOMS: atom_id res chain seq x y z
N MET A 1 -9.34 18.79 3.74
CA MET A 1 -9.75 17.68 2.87
C MET A 1 -9.64 16.36 3.63
N ASN A 2 -10.40 15.34 3.20
CA ASN A 2 -10.29 13.96 3.66
C ASN A 2 -9.38 13.19 2.69
N ILE A 3 -8.25 12.72 3.16
CA ILE A 3 -7.22 12.06 2.34
C ILE A 3 -7.19 10.58 2.69
N GLY A 4 -7.44 9.72 1.69
CA GLY A 4 -7.27 8.28 1.78
C GLY A 4 -5.85 7.88 1.39
N LEU A 5 -5.21 7.01 2.19
CA LEU A 5 -3.86 6.51 1.92
C LEU A 5 -3.86 4.99 1.90
N ASP A 6 -3.32 4.39 0.84
CA ASP A 6 -3.01 2.95 0.86
C ASP A 6 -1.76 2.66 1.70
N VAL A 7 -1.50 1.40 1.96
CA VAL A 7 -0.39 0.95 2.80
C VAL A 7 0.71 0.29 1.98
N ASP A 8 0.38 -0.80 1.27
CA ASP A 8 1.38 -1.62 0.57
C ASP A 8 1.75 -0.97 -0.77
N GLY A 9 2.99 -0.54 -0.95
CA GLY A 9 3.46 0.22 -2.11
C GLY A 9 3.42 1.75 -1.93
N VAL A 10 2.72 2.26 -0.90
CA VAL A 10 2.68 3.68 -0.54
C VAL A 10 3.42 3.94 0.77
N LEU A 11 2.88 3.47 1.90
CA LEU A 11 3.48 3.66 3.22
C LEU A 11 4.61 2.69 3.53
N VAL A 12 4.68 1.56 2.81
CA VAL A 12 5.75 0.56 2.93
C VAL A 12 6.17 0.06 1.56
N ASP A 13 7.48 -0.01 1.31
CA ASP A 13 8.04 -0.53 0.06
C ASP A 13 8.03 -2.06 0.05
N ILE A 14 6.89 -2.62 -0.39
CA ILE A 14 6.71 -4.07 -0.53
C ILE A 14 7.67 -4.67 -1.58
N ARG A 15 8.01 -3.92 -2.65
CA ARG A 15 8.92 -4.39 -3.70
C ARG A 15 10.31 -4.67 -3.14
N THR A 16 10.91 -3.70 -2.46
CA THR A 16 12.23 -3.88 -1.85
C THR A 16 12.25 -5.04 -0.86
N PHE A 17 11.19 -5.19 -0.06
CA PHE A 17 11.06 -6.34 0.82
C PHE A 17 11.03 -7.67 0.07
N GLN A 18 10.18 -7.79 -0.95
CA GLN A 18 10.04 -9.01 -1.75
C GLN A 18 11.34 -9.37 -2.48
N LEU A 19 12.00 -8.41 -3.09
CA LEU A 19 13.28 -8.62 -3.78
C LEU A 19 14.37 -9.07 -2.79
N ARG A 20 14.49 -8.42 -1.65
CA ARG A 20 15.52 -8.73 -0.64
C ARG A 20 15.33 -10.10 0.01
N GLU A 21 14.15 -10.35 0.56
CA GLU A 21 13.88 -11.61 1.28
C GLU A 21 13.60 -12.76 0.31
N GLY A 22 12.92 -12.49 -0.79
CA GLY A 22 12.61 -13.47 -1.82
C GLY A 22 13.85 -13.98 -2.53
N LYS A 23 14.79 -13.10 -2.90
CA LYS A 23 16.08 -13.52 -3.50
C LYS A 23 16.75 -14.59 -2.67
N ARG A 24 16.85 -14.39 -1.35
CA ARG A 24 17.49 -15.36 -0.44
C ARG A 24 16.67 -16.65 -0.31
N TYR A 25 15.35 -16.51 -0.20
CA TYR A 25 14.45 -17.62 0.05
C TYR A 25 14.33 -18.53 -1.16
N PHE A 26 13.98 -17.97 -2.31
CA PHE A 26 13.72 -18.73 -3.52
C PHE A 26 15.00 -19.35 -4.09
N GLN A 27 16.11 -18.62 -4.07
CA GLN A 27 17.42 -19.17 -4.50
C GLN A 27 17.85 -20.35 -3.61
N LYS A 28 17.79 -20.18 -2.28
CA LYS A 28 18.25 -21.23 -1.35
C LYS A 28 17.37 -22.48 -1.37
N LYS A 29 16.05 -22.30 -1.46
CA LYS A 29 15.10 -23.39 -1.27
C LYS A 29 14.70 -24.08 -2.57
N TYR A 30 14.69 -23.35 -3.69
CA TYR A 30 14.16 -23.82 -4.95
C TYR A 30 15.09 -23.59 -6.15
N GLY A 31 16.23 -22.92 -5.99
CA GLY A 31 17.12 -22.55 -7.08
C GLY A 31 16.54 -21.47 -8.03
N ILE A 32 15.48 -20.78 -7.61
CA ILE A 32 14.80 -19.78 -8.43
C ILE A 32 15.45 -18.41 -8.21
N SER A 33 15.81 -17.74 -9.31
CA SER A 33 16.28 -16.34 -9.33
C SER A 33 15.14 -15.37 -9.61
N ILE A 34 15.38 -14.08 -9.39
CA ILE A 34 14.48 -12.99 -9.81
C ILE A 34 14.34 -13.03 -11.33
N LYS A 35 13.10 -12.93 -11.84
CA LYS A 35 12.77 -12.88 -13.27
C LYS A 35 12.23 -11.50 -13.66
N ASN A 36 11.18 -11.05 -12.99
CA ASN A 36 10.44 -9.83 -13.30
C ASN A 36 10.46 -8.89 -12.09
N PRO A 37 11.52 -8.11 -11.86
CA PRO A 37 11.72 -7.33 -10.62
C PRO A 37 10.69 -6.21 -10.44
N ASP A 38 9.97 -5.84 -11.49
CA ASP A 38 9.05 -4.72 -11.50
C ASP A 38 7.58 -5.13 -11.31
N MET A 39 7.32 -6.43 -11.14
CA MET A 39 5.98 -6.94 -10.85
C MET A 39 5.63 -6.80 -9.37
N PHE A 40 4.34 -6.59 -9.09
CA PHE A 40 3.82 -6.46 -7.73
C PHE A 40 3.80 -7.78 -6.96
N GLU A 41 3.30 -8.84 -7.60
CA GLU A 41 3.13 -10.13 -6.93
C GLU A 41 4.44 -10.93 -6.88
N VAL A 42 4.81 -11.41 -5.71
CA VAL A 42 6.00 -12.26 -5.52
C VAL A 42 6.02 -13.49 -6.42
N GLN A 43 4.83 -13.97 -6.77
CA GLN A 43 4.68 -15.09 -7.69
C GLN A 43 5.21 -14.77 -9.08
N ASP A 44 4.92 -13.58 -9.57
CA ASP A 44 5.33 -13.11 -10.89
C ASP A 44 6.78 -12.66 -10.89
N VAL A 45 7.23 -12.00 -9.80
CA VAL A 45 8.65 -11.61 -9.60
C VAL A 45 9.59 -12.80 -9.75
N PHE A 46 9.22 -13.97 -9.22
CA PHE A 46 10.06 -15.17 -9.21
C PHE A 46 9.58 -16.26 -10.17
N GLU A 47 8.49 -16.06 -10.91
CA GLU A 47 7.82 -17.11 -11.71
C GLU A 47 7.64 -18.41 -10.90
N CYS A 48 7.19 -18.25 -9.67
CA CYS A 48 7.05 -19.38 -8.74
C CYS A 48 5.60 -19.89 -8.67
N THR A 49 5.43 -21.12 -8.20
CA THR A 49 4.10 -21.70 -8.02
C THR A 49 3.37 -21.04 -6.85
N LYS A 50 2.03 -21.08 -6.85
CA LYS A 50 1.18 -20.61 -5.74
C LYS A 50 1.65 -21.18 -4.38
N LYS A 51 1.97 -22.49 -4.32
CA LYS A 51 2.46 -23.14 -3.09
C LYS A 51 3.79 -22.56 -2.60
N GLN A 52 4.68 -22.21 -3.52
CA GLN A 52 5.97 -21.58 -3.18
C GLN A 52 5.79 -20.15 -2.68
N ARG A 53 4.89 -19.35 -3.30
CA ARG A 53 4.47 -18.03 -2.83
C ARG A 53 3.89 -18.09 -1.42
N GLU A 54 2.94 -18.99 -1.17
CA GLU A 54 2.34 -19.18 0.16
C GLU A 54 3.40 -19.54 1.21
N SER A 55 4.32 -20.46 0.87
CA SER A 55 5.41 -20.86 1.75
C SER A 55 6.38 -19.68 2.07
N PHE A 56 6.59 -18.77 1.12
CA PHE A 56 7.34 -17.53 1.36
C PHE A 56 6.61 -16.63 2.36
N TRP A 57 5.34 -16.34 2.13
CA TRP A 57 4.57 -15.46 2.99
C TRP A 57 4.36 -16.04 4.40
N ILE A 58 4.09 -17.32 4.55
CA ILE A 58 4.03 -17.98 5.88
C ILE A 58 5.30 -17.72 6.68
N LYS A 59 6.46 -17.72 6.03
CA LYS A 59 7.74 -17.48 6.70
C LYS A 59 7.99 -16.01 7.02
N TYR A 60 7.59 -15.10 6.13
CA TYR A 60 8.06 -13.72 6.17
C TYR A 60 7.00 -12.68 6.51
N ILE A 61 5.72 -13.04 6.55
CA ILE A 61 4.62 -12.09 6.79
C ILE A 61 4.78 -11.29 8.09
N TRP A 62 5.23 -11.95 9.16
CA TRP A 62 5.47 -11.29 10.44
C TRP A 62 6.58 -10.24 10.37
N LYS A 63 7.65 -10.57 9.65
CA LYS A 63 8.76 -9.65 9.42
C LYS A 63 8.28 -8.43 8.63
N TYR A 64 7.52 -8.67 7.56
CA TYR A 64 6.94 -7.63 6.74
C TYR A 64 6.01 -6.72 7.55
N CYS A 65 5.00 -7.29 8.20
CA CYS A 65 3.98 -6.51 8.91
C CYS A 65 4.49 -5.73 10.13
N LEU A 66 5.58 -6.18 10.78
CA LEU A 66 6.02 -5.59 12.06
C LEU A 66 7.39 -4.90 12.00
N LYS A 67 8.24 -5.26 11.03
CA LYS A 67 9.64 -4.84 11.04
C LYS A 67 10.08 -4.09 9.79
N GLU A 68 9.32 -4.18 8.68
CA GLU A 68 9.69 -3.43 7.49
C GLU A 68 9.60 -1.93 7.78
N PRO A 69 10.62 -1.14 7.41
CA PRO A 69 10.58 0.30 7.63
C PRO A 69 9.43 0.93 6.83
N MET A 70 8.92 2.04 7.32
CA MET A 70 8.02 2.90 6.59
C MET A 70 8.79 3.58 5.44
N THR A 71 8.09 3.91 4.36
CA THR A 71 8.63 4.70 3.26
C THR A 71 9.23 6.00 3.81
N GLU A 72 10.36 6.41 3.26
CA GLU A 72 11.07 7.62 3.67
C GLU A 72 10.12 8.83 3.70
N ASP A 73 10.22 9.63 4.75
CA ASP A 73 9.42 10.84 5.01
C ASP A 73 7.90 10.63 5.09
N ALA A 74 7.40 9.38 5.02
CA ALA A 74 5.96 9.12 5.02
C ALA A 74 5.28 9.61 6.30
N ALA A 75 5.82 9.28 7.46
CA ALA A 75 5.23 9.71 8.74
C ALA A 75 5.27 11.24 8.88
N GLU A 76 6.38 11.88 8.51
CA GLU A 76 6.55 13.34 8.57
C GLU A 76 5.57 14.05 7.63
N GLY A 77 5.55 13.65 6.35
CA GLY A 77 4.66 14.26 5.35
C GLY A 77 3.17 14.11 5.70
N VAL A 78 2.76 12.92 6.16
CA VAL A 78 1.36 12.68 6.56
C VAL A 78 1.00 13.45 7.84
N ASN A 79 1.89 13.48 8.84
CA ASN A 79 1.66 14.24 10.06
C ASN A 79 1.54 15.75 9.77
N SER A 80 2.36 16.29 8.86
CA SER A 80 2.28 17.70 8.44
C SER A 80 0.93 18.01 7.77
N LEU A 81 0.44 17.13 6.88
CA LEU A 81 -0.90 17.28 6.30
C LEU A 81 -1.99 17.31 7.37
N ARG A 82 -1.86 16.47 8.39
CA ARG A 82 -2.82 16.41 9.49
C ARG A 82 -2.77 17.66 10.36
N GLU A 83 -1.59 18.21 10.63
CA GLU A 83 -1.39 19.50 11.36
C GLU A 83 -1.99 20.68 10.60
N GLU A 84 -2.03 20.62 9.26
CA GLU A 84 -2.74 21.62 8.42
C GLU A 84 -4.28 21.42 8.40
N GLY A 85 -4.82 20.50 9.18
CA GLY A 85 -6.25 20.26 9.31
C GLY A 85 -6.85 19.32 8.28
N HIS A 86 -6.04 18.52 7.58
CA HIS A 86 -6.54 17.44 6.76
C HIS A 86 -6.91 16.22 7.62
N ARG A 87 -8.02 15.55 7.27
CA ARG A 87 -8.38 14.26 7.86
C ARG A 87 -7.66 13.15 7.10
N ILE A 88 -6.94 12.30 7.81
CA ILE A 88 -6.16 11.20 7.23
C ILE A 88 -6.84 9.86 7.52
N VAL A 89 -7.21 9.14 6.47
CA VAL A 89 -7.84 7.83 6.54
C VAL A 89 -6.98 6.79 5.84
N ILE A 90 -6.52 5.79 6.56
CA ILE A 90 -5.82 4.64 5.97
C ILE A 90 -6.86 3.72 5.33
N ILE A 91 -6.74 3.45 4.04
CA ILE A 91 -7.67 2.60 3.26
C ILE A 91 -6.86 1.52 2.57
N THR A 92 -6.92 0.29 3.08
CA THR A 92 -6.01 -0.77 2.65
C THR A 92 -6.71 -2.10 2.42
N SER A 93 -6.28 -2.82 1.39
CA SER A 93 -6.67 -4.20 1.08
C SER A 93 -5.63 -5.23 1.56
N ARG A 94 -4.88 -4.88 2.62
CA ARG A 94 -3.82 -5.75 3.15
C ARG A 94 -4.37 -7.12 3.57
N VAL A 95 -3.65 -8.17 3.17
CA VAL A 95 -3.98 -9.58 3.37
C VAL A 95 -4.46 -9.88 4.80
N HIS A 96 -5.47 -10.72 4.93
CA HIS A 96 -6.09 -11.18 6.17
C HIS A 96 -6.77 -10.11 7.05
N THR A 97 -6.77 -8.84 6.69
CA THR A 97 -7.33 -7.78 7.55
C THR A 97 -8.86 -7.80 7.60
N THR A 98 -9.54 -8.29 6.56
CA THR A 98 -10.99 -8.43 6.51
C THR A 98 -11.48 -9.76 7.10
N GLU A 99 -10.59 -10.70 7.35
CA GLU A 99 -10.96 -11.99 7.95
C GLU A 99 -11.61 -11.84 9.32
N THR A 100 -12.58 -12.69 9.59
CA THR A 100 -13.21 -12.82 10.90
C THR A 100 -12.31 -13.58 11.89
N GLY A 101 -12.61 -13.48 13.19
CA GLY A 101 -11.91 -14.25 14.21
C GLY A 101 -10.52 -13.71 14.59
N ILE A 102 -9.64 -14.61 15.05
CA ILE A 102 -8.35 -14.25 15.64
C ILE A 102 -7.38 -13.74 14.56
N THR A 103 -7.37 -14.36 13.40
CA THR A 103 -6.47 -13.98 12.29
C THR A 103 -6.68 -12.52 11.91
N GLY A 104 -7.90 -12.11 11.56
CA GLY A 104 -8.15 -10.74 11.18
C GLY A 104 -7.86 -9.74 12.31
N LYS A 105 -8.22 -10.07 13.56
CA LYS A 105 -7.88 -9.23 14.72
C LYS A 105 -6.37 -9.02 14.84
N LEU A 106 -5.59 -10.07 14.63
CA LEU A 106 -4.13 -10.03 14.71
C LEU A 106 -3.52 -9.16 13.60
N PHE A 107 -3.95 -9.33 12.34
CA PHE A 107 -3.42 -8.55 11.23
C PHE A 107 -3.79 -7.06 11.34
N ARG A 108 -5.03 -6.74 11.76
CA ARG A 108 -5.42 -5.36 12.08
C ARG A 108 -4.62 -4.77 13.24
N TRP A 109 -4.31 -5.55 14.27
CA TRP A 109 -3.43 -5.13 15.37
C TRP A 109 -2.00 -4.86 14.89
N MET A 110 -1.43 -5.74 14.06
CA MET A 110 -0.08 -5.56 13.50
C MET A 110 0.05 -4.26 12.73
N LEU A 111 -0.93 -3.93 11.89
CA LEU A 111 -0.90 -2.67 11.14
C LEU A 111 -0.96 -1.46 12.08
N ARG A 112 -1.90 -1.43 13.03
CA ARG A 112 -1.99 -0.34 14.02
C ARG A 112 -0.73 -0.19 14.84
N HIS A 113 -0.15 -1.32 15.26
CA HIS A 113 1.11 -1.34 16.00
C HIS A 113 2.27 -0.77 15.16
N TRP A 114 2.36 -1.16 13.89
CA TRP A 114 3.40 -0.69 12.98
C TRP A 114 3.28 0.81 12.69
N LEU A 115 2.09 1.32 12.44
CA LEU A 115 1.84 2.75 12.25
C LEU A 115 2.26 3.54 13.50
N LYS A 116 1.84 3.09 14.69
CA LYS A 116 2.22 3.71 15.97
C LYS A 116 3.73 3.70 16.20
N LYS A 117 4.39 2.58 15.91
CA LYS A 117 5.85 2.44 16.06
C LYS A 117 6.62 3.41 15.15
N ASN A 118 6.08 3.72 13.99
CA ASN A 118 6.66 4.68 13.05
C ASN A 118 6.16 6.13 13.30
N HIS A 119 5.52 6.39 14.42
CA HIS A 119 5.05 7.73 14.83
C HIS A 119 4.07 8.38 13.83
N MET A 120 3.41 7.59 13.01
CA MET A 120 2.41 8.08 12.07
C MET A 120 1.07 8.29 12.75
N THR A 121 0.49 9.47 12.59
CA THR A 121 -0.83 9.83 13.08
C THR A 121 -1.86 9.76 11.96
N TYR A 122 -3.07 9.31 12.29
CA TYR A 122 -4.20 9.18 11.35
C TYR A 122 -5.51 9.29 12.15
N ASP A 123 -6.62 9.51 11.45
CA ASP A 123 -7.93 9.65 12.07
C ASP A 123 -8.72 8.34 12.05
N ASP A 124 -8.57 7.52 10.99
CA ASP A 124 -9.25 6.24 10.87
C ASP A 124 -8.49 5.22 10.03
N ILE A 125 -8.81 3.93 10.17
CA ILE A 125 -8.33 2.84 9.31
C ILE A 125 -9.52 2.02 8.83
N ILE A 126 -9.64 1.87 7.52
CA ILE A 126 -10.67 1.08 6.86
C ILE A 126 -10.00 -0.05 6.08
N PHE A 127 -10.50 -1.25 6.31
CA PHE A 127 -9.99 -2.47 5.67
C PHE A 127 -10.91 -2.87 4.53
N CYS A 128 -10.36 -2.95 3.33
CA CYS A 128 -11.03 -3.35 2.10
C CYS A 128 -10.73 -4.81 1.74
N GLU A 129 -11.60 -5.44 0.97
CA GLU A 129 -11.38 -6.77 0.45
C GLU A 129 -10.21 -6.80 -0.55
N GLU A 130 -9.45 -7.89 -0.53
CA GLU A 130 -8.33 -8.08 -1.48
C GLU A 130 -8.84 -8.24 -2.92
N LYS A 131 -9.89 -9.05 -3.09
CA LYS A 131 -10.49 -9.28 -4.41
C LYS A 131 -11.43 -8.14 -4.78
N GLY A 132 -11.17 -7.52 -5.93
CA GLY A 132 -11.95 -6.36 -6.37
C GLY A 132 -11.69 -5.13 -5.50
N SER A 133 -10.46 -4.97 -5.02
CA SER A 133 -10.06 -3.92 -4.10
C SER A 133 -10.40 -2.51 -4.62
N GLY A 134 -10.27 -2.24 -5.92
CA GLY A 134 -10.63 -0.95 -6.51
C GLY A 134 -12.10 -0.59 -6.34
N VAL A 135 -13.01 -1.55 -6.56
CA VAL A 135 -14.45 -1.34 -6.38
C VAL A 135 -14.78 -1.11 -4.90
N ASP A 136 -14.16 -1.87 -4.01
CA ASP A 136 -14.37 -1.72 -2.57
C ASP A 136 -13.78 -0.39 -2.06
N LYS A 137 -12.58 -0.01 -2.52
CA LYS A 137 -11.99 1.30 -2.21
C LYS A 137 -12.83 2.46 -2.72
N LEU A 138 -13.41 2.37 -3.93
CA LEU A 138 -14.34 3.38 -4.44
C LEU A 138 -15.57 3.52 -3.53
N ARG A 139 -16.17 2.40 -3.12
CA ARG A 139 -17.30 2.41 -2.17
C ARG A 139 -16.91 3.09 -0.86
N VAL A 140 -15.79 2.69 -0.27
CA VAL A 140 -15.25 3.25 0.98
C VAL A 140 -14.96 4.75 0.84
N CYS A 141 -14.38 5.20 -0.26
CA CYS A 141 -14.13 6.61 -0.52
C CYS A 141 -15.42 7.43 -0.51
N LYS A 142 -16.49 6.93 -1.15
CA LYS A 142 -17.81 7.57 -1.15
C LYS A 142 -18.43 7.62 0.25
N GLU A 143 -18.46 6.50 0.94
CA GLU A 143 -19.08 6.37 2.27
C GLU A 143 -18.38 7.26 3.33
N ASN A 144 -17.08 7.54 3.16
CA ASN A 144 -16.27 8.30 4.11
C ASN A 144 -15.95 9.73 3.63
N ASN A 145 -16.56 10.18 2.53
CA ASN A 145 -16.33 11.50 1.93
C ASN A 145 -14.84 11.77 1.70
N ILE A 146 -14.11 10.81 1.14
CA ILE A 146 -12.71 10.98 0.77
C ILE A 146 -12.62 11.93 -0.42
N ASP A 147 -11.86 12.99 -0.31
CA ASP A 147 -11.66 13.97 -1.38
C ASP A 147 -10.60 13.50 -2.39
N VAL A 148 -9.54 12.88 -1.87
CA VAL A 148 -8.43 12.36 -2.68
C VAL A 148 -7.93 11.03 -2.13
N MET A 149 -7.72 10.04 -3.02
CA MET A 149 -7.12 8.74 -2.69
C MET A 149 -5.70 8.65 -3.24
N VAL A 150 -4.76 8.25 -2.40
CA VAL A 150 -3.36 7.97 -2.78
C VAL A 150 -3.16 6.46 -2.79
N ASP A 151 -2.77 5.92 -3.94
CA ASP A 151 -2.59 4.48 -4.16
C ASP A 151 -1.47 4.26 -5.18
N ASP A 152 -0.85 3.09 -5.18
CA ASP A 152 0.16 2.67 -6.16
C ASP A 152 -0.40 1.69 -7.21
N SER A 153 -1.58 1.12 -6.95
CA SER A 153 -2.27 0.23 -7.87
C SER A 153 -3.06 1.02 -8.92
N SER A 154 -2.65 0.94 -10.19
CA SER A 154 -3.38 1.56 -11.30
C SER A 154 -4.82 1.07 -11.37
N GLU A 155 -5.08 -0.22 -11.12
CA GLU A 155 -6.45 -0.78 -11.11
C GLU A 155 -7.34 -0.08 -10.07
N ASN A 156 -6.81 0.12 -8.86
CA ASN A 156 -7.53 0.84 -7.81
C ASN A 156 -7.79 2.29 -8.21
N LEU A 157 -6.76 2.96 -8.73
CA LEU A 157 -6.84 4.36 -9.15
C LEU A 157 -7.87 4.56 -10.27
N TYR A 158 -7.91 3.67 -11.28
CA TYR A 158 -8.90 3.72 -12.37
C TYR A 158 -10.34 3.53 -11.88
N GLU A 159 -10.55 2.72 -10.84
CA GLU A 159 -11.88 2.60 -10.26
C GLU A 159 -12.25 3.83 -9.42
N VAL A 160 -11.34 4.30 -8.58
CA VAL A 160 -11.59 5.41 -7.66
C VAL A 160 -11.74 6.74 -8.42
N CYS A 161 -10.97 6.99 -9.48
CA CYS A 161 -11.00 8.24 -10.25
C CYS A 161 -12.36 8.53 -10.93
N LYS A 162 -13.21 7.52 -11.03
CA LYS A 162 -14.59 7.70 -11.55
C LYS A 162 -15.42 8.70 -10.72
N ASN A 163 -15.06 8.93 -9.45
CA ASN A 163 -15.83 9.78 -8.54
C ASN A 163 -14.99 10.64 -7.58
N ASN A 164 -13.70 10.34 -7.42
CA ASN A 164 -12.81 10.98 -6.47
C ASN A 164 -11.54 11.47 -7.17
N LYS A 165 -10.89 12.49 -6.63
CA LYS A 165 -9.52 12.80 -7.05
C LYS A 165 -8.59 11.66 -6.63
N VAL A 166 -7.58 11.39 -7.45
CA VAL A 166 -6.57 10.37 -7.16
C VAL A 166 -5.17 10.96 -7.27
N ILE A 167 -4.24 10.39 -6.50
CA ILE A 167 -2.80 10.63 -6.63
C ILE A 167 -2.15 9.26 -6.79
N CYS A 168 -1.41 9.09 -7.89
CA CYS A 168 -0.64 7.88 -8.16
C CYS A 168 0.70 7.97 -7.46
N TYR A 169 0.93 7.13 -6.45
CA TYR A 169 2.26 6.98 -5.86
C TYR A 169 3.10 6.07 -6.75
N THR A 170 4.27 6.57 -7.18
CA THR A 170 5.12 5.86 -8.14
C THR A 170 5.60 4.52 -7.59
N ALA A 171 5.35 3.47 -8.36
CA ALA A 171 5.83 2.12 -8.11
C ALA A 171 6.29 1.49 -9.43
N ALA A 172 7.16 0.49 -9.39
CA ALA A 172 7.70 -0.12 -10.60
C ALA A 172 6.61 -0.69 -11.53
N TRP A 173 5.53 -1.23 -10.96
CA TRP A 173 4.41 -1.83 -11.70
C TRP A 173 3.41 -0.83 -12.29
N ASN A 174 3.53 0.47 -12.00
CA ASN A 174 2.65 1.50 -12.56
C ASN A 174 3.35 2.50 -13.49
N LEU A 175 4.63 2.30 -13.80
CA LEU A 175 5.41 3.23 -14.64
C LEU A 175 4.87 3.35 -16.07
N GLU A 176 4.31 2.26 -16.61
CA GLU A 176 3.75 2.24 -17.97
C GLU A 176 2.31 2.83 -18.04
N CYS A 177 1.74 3.26 -16.91
CA CYS A 177 0.42 3.87 -16.85
C CYS A 177 0.52 5.38 -17.06
N HIS A 178 0.83 5.81 -18.28
CA HIS A 178 1.09 7.22 -18.64
C HIS A 178 -0.11 8.15 -18.48
N ASP A 179 -1.33 7.64 -18.50
CA ASP A 179 -2.56 8.37 -18.21
C ASP A 179 -2.69 8.81 -16.74
N LEU A 180 -1.84 8.25 -15.84
CA LEU A 180 -1.74 8.66 -14.45
C LEU A 180 -0.60 9.68 -14.20
N ASP A 181 0.18 10.06 -15.21
CA ASP A 181 1.37 10.91 -15.03
C ASP A 181 1.01 12.31 -14.50
N GLU A 182 -0.14 12.86 -14.87
CA GLU A 182 -0.61 14.16 -14.36
C GLU A 182 -0.93 14.17 -12.86
N CYS A 183 -1.27 13.01 -12.28
CA CYS A 183 -1.55 12.87 -10.86
C CYS A 183 -0.47 12.09 -10.10
N ARG A 184 0.70 11.86 -10.71
CA ARG A 184 1.79 11.07 -10.17
C ARG A 184 2.66 11.87 -9.18
N VAL A 185 3.11 11.18 -8.14
CA VAL A 185 4.11 11.66 -7.18
C VAL A 185 5.14 10.57 -6.88
N ASN A 186 6.38 10.97 -6.59
CA ASN A 186 7.50 10.04 -6.37
C ASN A 186 7.98 10.02 -4.91
N SER A 187 7.45 10.91 -4.08
CA SER A 187 7.84 11.04 -2.68
C SER A 187 6.73 11.64 -1.83
N PHE A 188 6.84 11.50 -0.52
CA PHE A 188 5.91 12.16 0.42
C PHE A 188 6.04 13.68 0.42
N LYS A 189 7.19 14.22 0.04
CA LYS A 189 7.36 15.65 -0.18
C LYS A 189 6.53 16.13 -1.38
N GLU A 190 6.60 15.41 -2.51
CA GLU A 190 5.76 15.73 -3.68
C GLU A 190 4.28 15.52 -3.39
N LEU A 191 3.92 14.47 -2.63
CA LEU A 191 2.54 14.26 -2.18
C LEU A 191 2.01 15.46 -1.37
N TYR A 192 2.79 15.94 -0.42
CA TYR A 192 2.44 17.10 0.40
C TYR A 192 2.18 18.35 -0.47
N GLU A 193 3.07 18.67 -1.41
CA GLU A 193 2.89 19.80 -2.32
C GLU A 193 1.67 19.61 -3.24
N ARG A 194 1.48 18.40 -3.76
CA ARG A 194 0.33 18.07 -4.62
C ARG A 194 -1.01 18.26 -3.89
N VAL A 195 -1.09 17.84 -2.64
CA VAL A 195 -2.31 18.05 -1.82
C VAL A 195 -2.61 19.53 -1.63
N LYS A 196 -1.60 20.39 -1.50
CA LYS A 196 -1.78 21.85 -1.40
C LYS A 196 -2.33 22.47 -2.68
N GLU A 197 -1.91 21.95 -3.84
CA GLU A 197 -2.43 22.40 -5.16
C GLU A 197 -3.90 22.01 -5.38
N LEU A 198 -4.41 20.99 -4.69
CA LEU A 198 -5.78 20.50 -4.82
C LEU A 198 -6.81 21.31 -3.99
N LYS A 199 -6.32 22.22 -3.13
CA LYS A 199 -7.16 23.16 -2.36
C LYS A 199 -7.71 24.25 -3.27
#